data_cdb110874b50955bf0c05437209f1b78
#
_entry.id   cdb110874b50955bf0c05437209f1b78
#
_cell.length_a   1.000
_cell.length_b   1.000
_cell.length_c   1.000
_cell.angle_alpha   90.00
_cell.angle_beta   90.00
_cell.angle_gamma   90.00
#
_symmetry.space_group_name_H-M   'P 1'
#
loop_
_entity.id
_entity.type
_entity.pdbx_description
1 polymer ?
#
loop_
_entity_poly.entity_id
_entity_poly.type
_entity_poly.pdbx_seq_one_letter_code
_entity_poly.pdbx_strand_id
1 'polypeptide(L)'
;ADRWREAGEAVVTRVPLEPFDTFADRFVAAARAGGHDWIVVSQVFFRTGGLFERIAELAELADPAGPWVVVDGYHGFMATPTDLSAVADRIFYVAGGYKYAMAGEGACFLHAPDGFAPRPVVTGWFSEFGDLSGPPGGVPYRSDGGRFWGATFDCSALYRFNAARRALAGAGLD
;
A
#
# COMPACT_ATOMS: atom_id res chain seq x y z
N ALA A 1 -11.20 2.41 -8.07
CA ALA A 1 -12.08 1.28 -8.43
C ALA A 1 -13.34 1.76 -9.16
N ASP A 2 -14.09 2.76 -8.63
CA ASP A 2 -15.39 3.16 -9.20
C ASP A 2 -15.30 3.66 -10.64
N ARG A 3 -14.28 4.46 -10.96
CA ARG A 3 -14.08 4.95 -12.33
C ARG A 3 -13.81 3.82 -13.33
N TRP A 4 -13.01 2.83 -12.96
CA TRP A 4 -12.75 1.66 -13.80
C TRP A 4 -14.00 0.78 -13.96
N ARG A 5 -14.76 0.61 -12.88
CA ARG A 5 -16.05 -0.10 -12.94
C ARG A 5 -17.03 0.61 -13.86
N GLU A 6 -17.13 1.92 -13.76
CA GLU A 6 -17.97 2.76 -14.62
C GLU A 6 -17.58 2.64 -16.11
N ALA A 7 -16.28 2.58 -16.39
CA ALA A 7 -15.74 2.41 -17.73
C ALA A 7 -15.85 0.96 -18.27
N GLY A 8 -16.29 0.01 -17.46
CA GLY A 8 -16.32 -1.41 -17.83
C GLY A 8 -14.94 -2.08 -17.86
N GLU A 9 -13.92 -1.42 -17.29
CA GLU A 9 -12.52 -1.89 -17.27
C GLU A 9 -12.24 -2.79 -16.05
N ALA A 10 -13.11 -2.80 -15.05
CA ALA A 10 -12.98 -3.65 -13.86
C ALA A 10 -14.33 -4.12 -13.33
N VAL A 11 -14.37 -5.33 -12.84
CA VAL A 11 -15.45 -5.86 -12.00
C VAL A 11 -15.07 -5.65 -10.54
N VAL A 12 -15.95 -4.99 -9.77
CA VAL A 12 -15.69 -4.67 -8.37
C VAL A 12 -16.66 -5.43 -7.47
N THR A 13 -16.16 -6.40 -6.74
CA THR A 13 -16.89 -7.08 -5.67
C THR A 13 -16.70 -6.30 -4.38
N ARG A 14 -17.80 -5.85 -3.77
CA ARG A 14 -17.77 -5.12 -2.51
C ARG A 14 -18.34 -5.97 -1.39
N VAL A 15 -17.60 -6.06 -0.29
CA VAL A 15 -18.07 -6.65 0.95
C VAL A 15 -18.56 -5.52 1.84
N PRO A 16 -19.85 -5.46 2.19
CA PRO A 16 -20.39 -4.45 3.10
C PRO A 16 -19.67 -4.46 4.45
N LEU A 17 -19.34 -3.28 4.98
CA LEU A 17 -18.66 -3.17 6.27
C LEU A 17 -19.53 -3.68 7.41
N GLU A 18 -20.84 -3.38 7.34
CA GLU A 18 -21.80 -3.79 8.37
C GLU A 18 -22.42 -5.17 8.09
N PRO A 19 -22.68 -5.97 9.13
CA PRO A 19 -22.24 -5.77 10.53
C PRO A 19 -20.72 -5.96 10.67
N PHE A 20 -20.07 -5.10 11.47
CA PHE A 20 -18.61 -5.05 11.55
C PHE A 20 -18.00 -6.29 12.22
N ASP A 21 -18.68 -6.87 13.18
CA ASP A 21 -18.24 -8.08 13.90
C ASP A 21 -18.04 -9.30 12.99
N THR A 22 -18.75 -9.38 11.87
CA THR A 22 -18.62 -10.44 10.86
C THR A 22 -17.88 -9.99 9.60
N PHE A 23 -17.48 -8.73 9.53
CA PHE A 23 -16.86 -8.18 8.32
C PHE A 23 -15.62 -8.95 7.91
N ALA A 24 -14.71 -9.21 8.85
CA ALA A 24 -13.44 -9.88 8.56
C ALA A 24 -13.66 -11.29 8.00
N ASP A 25 -14.61 -12.06 8.56
CA ASP A 25 -14.96 -13.38 8.04
C ASP A 25 -15.54 -13.32 6.63
N ARG A 26 -16.48 -12.42 6.40
CA ARG A 26 -17.09 -12.21 5.08
C ARG A 26 -16.07 -11.74 4.04
N PHE A 27 -15.16 -10.87 4.43
CA PHE A 27 -14.13 -10.34 3.53
C PHE A 27 -13.13 -11.43 3.13
N VAL A 28 -12.60 -12.18 4.12
CA VAL A 28 -11.66 -13.29 3.85
C VAL A 28 -12.34 -14.41 3.05
N ALA A 29 -13.60 -14.73 3.34
CA ALA A 29 -14.36 -15.71 2.56
C ALA A 29 -14.53 -15.25 1.09
N ALA A 30 -14.86 -13.99 0.85
CA ALA A 30 -14.98 -13.44 -0.49
C ALA A 30 -13.62 -13.44 -1.22
N ALA A 31 -12.53 -13.08 -0.53
CA ALA A 31 -11.18 -13.13 -1.09
C ALA A 31 -10.78 -14.57 -1.49
N ARG A 32 -11.05 -15.54 -0.63
CA ARG A 32 -10.77 -16.98 -0.88
C ARG A 32 -11.65 -17.59 -1.97
N ALA A 33 -12.79 -17.00 -2.29
CA ALA A 33 -13.62 -17.47 -3.40
C ALA A 33 -12.91 -17.39 -4.76
N GLY A 34 -11.84 -16.57 -4.85
CA GLY A 34 -10.95 -16.49 -6.01
C GLY A 34 -11.50 -15.65 -7.16
N GLY A 35 -10.76 -15.63 -8.27
CA GLY A 35 -11.11 -14.86 -9.46
C GLY A 35 -10.86 -13.35 -9.32
N HIS A 36 -10.00 -12.97 -8.39
CA HIS A 36 -9.61 -11.58 -8.16
C HIS A 36 -8.19 -11.32 -8.67
N ASP A 37 -7.99 -10.20 -9.36
CA ASP A 37 -6.64 -9.69 -9.67
C ASP A 37 -6.10 -8.85 -8.51
N TRP A 38 -7.01 -8.21 -7.76
CA TRP A 38 -6.67 -7.32 -6.64
C TRP A 38 -7.60 -7.59 -5.45
N ILE A 39 -7.01 -7.64 -4.25
CA ILE A 39 -7.71 -7.67 -2.97
C ILE A 39 -7.29 -6.42 -2.22
N VAL A 40 -8.21 -5.49 -1.96
CA VAL A 40 -7.92 -4.19 -1.34
C VAL A 40 -8.72 -4.04 -0.06
N VAL A 41 -8.04 -3.76 1.04
CA VAL A 41 -8.66 -3.56 2.35
C VAL A 41 -8.00 -2.39 3.09
N SER A 42 -8.79 -1.60 3.81
CA SER A 42 -8.24 -0.64 4.77
C SER A 42 -7.88 -1.34 6.08
N GLN A 43 -6.69 -1.07 6.61
CA GLN A 43 -6.26 -1.58 7.91
C GLN A 43 -7.14 -1.03 9.03
N VAL A 44 -7.45 0.27 8.97
CA VAL A 44 -8.37 0.93 9.90
C VAL A 44 -9.44 1.65 9.12
N PHE A 45 -10.70 1.40 9.43
CA PHE A 45 -11.84 2.00 8.76
C PHE A 45 -12.16 3.39 9.33
N PHE A 46 -12.02 4.43 8.53
CA PHE A 46 -12.12 5.83 8.97
C PHE A 46 -13.48 6.20 9.60
N ARG A 47 -14.56 5.51 9.22
CA ARG A 47 -15.92 5.81 9.75
C ARG A 47 -16.17 5.24 11.14
N THR A 48 -15.50 4.15 11.48
CA THR A 48 -15.77 3.38 12.70
C THR A 48 -14.57 3.30 13.63
N GLY A 49 -13.36 3.55 13.12
CA GLY A 49 -12.11 3.25 13.82
C GLY A 49 -11.83 1.74 13.94
N GLY A 50 -12.68 0.89 13.34
CA GLY A 50 -12.50 -0.55 13.39
C GLY A 50 -11.21 -1.00 12.70
N LEU A 51 -10.52 -1.97 13.29
CA LEU A 51 -9.27 -2.54 12.81
C LEU A 51 -9.52 -3.85 12.06
N PHE A 52 -8.89 -4.01 10.91
CA PHE A 52 -8.84 -5.30 10.19
C PHE A 52 -7.56 -6.04 10.57
N GLU A 53 -7.69 -7.07 11.39
CA GLU A 53 -6.55 -7.80 11.98
C GLU A 53 -6.08 -8.99 11.14
N ARG A 54 -6.82 -9.39 10.10
CA ARG A 54 -6.57 -10.64 9.35
C ARG A 54 -5.74 -10.42 8.07
N ILE A 55 -4.81 -9.49 8.09
CA ILE A 55 -3.93 -9.18 6.95
C ILE A 55 -3.11 -10.42 6.54
N ALA A 56 -2.62 -11.19 7.53
CA ALA A 56 -1.84 -12.39 7.28
C ALA A 56 -2.59 -13.43 6.45
N GLU A 57 -3.88 -13.61 6.68
CA GLU A 57 -4.69 -14.54 5.91
C GLU A 57 -4.91 -14.09 4.45
N LEU A 58 -4.95 -12.78 4.21
CA LEU A 58 -5.00 -12.26 2.85
C LEU A 58 -3.65 -12.42 2.15
N ALA A 59 -2.55 -12.23 2.88
CA ALA A 59 -1.20 -12.42 2.35
C ALA A 59 -0.95 -13.84 1.85
N GLU A 60 -1.60 -14.86 2.45
CA GLU A 60 -1.54 -16.25 1.98
C GLU A 60 -2.10 -16.43 0.55
N LEU A 61 -2.99 -15.54 0.12
CA LEU A 61 -3.62 -15.58 -1.19
C LEU A 61 -2.79 -14.86 -2.26
N ALA A 62 -1.82 -14.04 -1.85
CA ALA A 62 -1.06 -13.21 -2.75
C ALA A 62 -0.12 -14.02 -3.64
N ASP A 63 -0.09 -13.69 -4.93
CA ASP A 63 0.79 -14.28 -5.92
C ASP A 63 1.32 -13.19 -6.87
N PRO A 64 2.59 -13.22 -7.30
CA PRO A 64 3.13 -12.27 -8.27
C PRO A 64 2.34 -12.17 -9.59
N ALA A 65 1.71 -13.26 -10.01
CA ALA A 65 0.82 -13.29 -11.18
C ALA A 65 -0.62 -12.83 -10.85
N GLY A 66 -0.96 -12.65 -9.57
CA GLY A 66 -2.28 -12.27 -9.04
C GLY A 66 -2.96 -13.39 -8.26
N PRO A 67 -3.75 -13.05 -7.25
CA PRO A 67 -4.13 -11.69 -6.86
C PRO A 67 -3.03 -10.93 -6.13
N TRP A 68 -3.06 -9.61 -6.25
CA TRP A 68 -2.24 -8.73 -5.43
C TRP A 68 -3.04 -8.24 -4.22
N VAL A 69 -2.43 -8.31 -3.06
CA VAL A 69 -3.04 -7.83 -1.81
C VAL A 69 -2.53 -6.44 -1.49
N VAL A 70 -3.44 -5.47 -1.40
CA VAL A 70 -3.14 -4.07 -1.11
C VAL A 70 -3.81 -3.67 0.19
N VAL A 71 -3.02 -3.24 1.16
CA VAL A 71 -3.48 -2.74 2.45
C VAL A 71 -3.36 -1.21 2.48
N ASP A 72 -4.50 -0.55 2.64
CA ASP A 72 -4.56 0.89 2.90
C ASP A 72 -4.32 1.14 4.39
N GLY A 73 -3.13 1.57 4.74
CA GLY A 73 -2.69 1.89 6.08
C GLY A 73 -2.84 3.35 6.49
N TYR A 74 -3.48 4.19 5.68
CA TYR A 74 -3.54 5.64 5.95
C TYR A 74 -4.13 6.03 7.31
N HIS A 75 -5.07 5.26 7.84
CA HIS A 75 -5.63 5.45 9.18
C HIS A 75 -4.99 4.55 10.26
N GLY A 76 -4.18 3.59 9.85
CA GLY A 76 -3.46 2.70 10.77
C GLY A 76 -2.05 3.18 11.11
N PHE A 77 -1.37 3.77 10.12
CA PHE A 77 0.03 4.17 10.23
C PHE A 77 0.24 5.17 11.38
N MET A 78 1.07 4.77 12.37
CA MET A 78 1.33 5.50 13.61
C MET A 78 0.08 5.76 14.50
N ALA A 79 -1.05 5.11 14.21
CA ALA A 79 -2.24 5.14 15.07
C ALA A 79 -2.40 3.85 15.86
N THR A 80 -1.87 2.75 15.33
CA THR A 80 -1.89 1.44 15.98
C THR A 80 -0.56 0.73 15.77
N PRO A 81 -0.08 -0.05 16.75
CA PRO A 81 1.09 -0.90 16.54
C PRO A 81 0.88 -1.79 15.32
N THR A 82 1.82 -1.76 14.39
CA THR A 82 1.71 -2.50 13.14
C THR A 82 3.05 -3.14 12.82
N ASP A 83 3.10 -4.46 12.93
CA ASP A 83 4.24 -5.25 12.45
C ASP A 83 3.79 -6.09 11.25
N LEU A 84 4.32 -5.75 10.09
CA LEU A 84 4.05 -6.43 8.83
C LEU A 84 5.22 -7.31 8.37
N SER A 85 6.26 -7.48 9.20
CA SER A 85 7.49 -8.19 8.83
C SER A 85 7.23 -9.62 8.32
N ALA A 86 6.25 -10.31 8.90
CA ALA A 86 5.88 -11.68 8.52
C ALA A 86 5.17 -11.79 7.17
N VAL A 87 4.70 -10.69 6.58
CA VAL A 87 3.90 -10.66 5.35
C VAL A 87 4.38 -9.63 4.33
N ALA A 88 5.42 -8.89 4.66
CA ALA A 88 5.94 -7.80 3.82
C ALA A 88 6.37 -8.28 2.42
N ASP A 89 6.78 -9.53 2.28
CA ASP A 89 7.16 -10.17 1.02
C ASP A 89 5.97 -10.49 0.10
N ARG A 90 4.73 -10.25 0.53
CA ARG A 90 3.50 -10.65 -0.18
C ARG A 90 2.47 -9.55 -0.35
N ILE A 91 2.56 -8.46 0.39
CA ILE A 91 1.54 -7.41 0.37
C ILE A 91 2.10 -6.08 -0.12
N PHE A 92 1.25 -5.31 -0.77
CA PHE A 92 1.46 -3.87 -0.93
C PHE A 92 0.87 -3.15 0.27
N TYR A 93 1.58 -2.16 0.81
CA TYR A 93 1.10 -1.32 1.89
C TYR A 93 1.27 0.14 1.53
N VAL A 94 0.20 0.91 1.58
CA VAL A 94 0.22 2.34 1.28
C VAL A 94 -0.16 3.14 2.51
N ALA A 95 0.62 4.17 2.83
CA ALA A 95 0.31 5.05 3.94
C ALA A 95 0.88 6.46 3.72
N GLY A 96 0.43 7.40 4.53
CA GLY A 96 0.90 8.77 4.50
C GLY A 96 0.98 9.40 5.87
N GLY A 97 1.92 10.32 6.01
CA GLY A 97 2.26 10.95 7.26
C GLY A 97 1.36 12.11 7.69
N TYR A 98 0.35 12.49 6.89
CA TYR A 98 -0.47 13.67 7.17
C TYR A 98 -1.58 13.44 8.21
N LYS A 99 -1.82 12.18 8.60
CA LYS A 99 -2.78 11.83 9.65
C LYS A 99 -2.08 11.69 11.01
N TYR A 100 -2.02 10.51 11.56
CA TYR A 100 -1.51 10.27 12.92
C TYR A 100 0.01 10.45 13.07
N ALA A 101 0.76 10.35 11.99
CA ALA A 101 2.19 10.65 12.00
C ALA A 101 2.51 12.16 12.08
N MET A 102 1.49 13.03 11.98
CA MET A 102 1.57 14.49 12.15
C MET A 102 2.66 15.18 11.28
N ALA A 103 2.99 14.60 10.13
CA ALA A 103 4.05 15.09 9.26
C ALA A 103 3.57 16.13 8.23
N GLY A 104 2.27 16.41 8.17
CA GLY A 104 1.67 17.20 7.09
C GLY A 104 1.70 16.45 5.75
N GLU A 105 1.31 17.15 4.69
CA GLU A 105 1.23 16.57 3.34
C GLU A 105 2.61 16.24 2.77
N GLY A 106 2.65 15.26 1.86
CA GLY A 106 3.83 14.92 1.05
C GLY A 106 4.70 13.78 1.58
N ALA A 107 4.60 13.39 2.86
CA ALA A 107 5.32 12.24 3.40
C ALA A 107 4.48 10.95 3.25
N CYS A 108 4.35 10.47 2.01
CA CYS A 108 3.63 9.24 1.70
C CYS A 108 4.60 8.17 1.21
N PHE A 109 4.24 6.90 1.40
CA PHE A 109 5.03 5.80 0.90
C PHE A 109 4.16 4.64 0.40
N LEU A 110 4.75 3.88 -0.51
CA LEU A 110 4.28 2.58 -0.97
C LEU A 110 5.35 1.55 -0.62
N HIS A 111 4.99 0.56 0.18
CA HIS A 111 5.74 -0.69 0.25
C HIS A 111 5.24 -1.62 -0.85
N ALA A 112 6.16 -2.18 -1.63
CA ALA A 112 5.87 -3.12 -2.70
C ALA A 112 6.75 -4.37 -2.53
N PRO A 113 6.17 -5.56 -2.47
CA PRO A 113 6.94 -6.80 -2.29
C PRO A 113 7.81 -7.10 -3.52
N ASP A 114 8.91 -7.78 -3.29
CA ASP A 114 9.82 -8.20 -4.35
C ASP A 114 9.14 -9.21 -5.28
N GLY A 115 9.44 -9.11 -6.57
CA GLY A 115 8.84 -9.96 -7.60
C GLY A 115 7.42 -9.58 -8.03
N PHE A 116 6.72 -8.72 -7.27
CA PHE A 116 5.40 -8.23 -7.64
C PHE A 116 5.49 -6.98 -8.52
N ALA A 117 4.60 -6.86 -9.50
CA ALA A 117 4.54 -5.73 -10.42
C ALA A 117 5.94 -5.26 -10.89
N PRO A 118 6.73 -6.11 -11.54
CA PRO A 118 8.12 -5.79 -11.91
C PRO A 118 8.20 -4.65 -12.93
N ARG A 119 7.10 -4.38 -13.65
CA ARG A 119 7.03 -3.35 -14.69
C ARG A 119 5.76 -2.49 -14.51
N PRO A 120 5.74 -1.51 -13.58
CA PRO A 120 4.61 -0.60 -13.42
C PRO A 120 4.29 0.14 -14.72
N VAL A 121 3.01 0.28 -15.05
CA VAL A 121 2.56 0.98 -16.27
C VAL A 121 2.84 2.49 -16.17
N VAL A 122 2.62 3.07 -14.99
CA VAL A 122 2.97 4.48 -14.73
C VAL A 122 4.42 4.53 -14.29
N THR A 123 5.27 5.13 -15.10
CA THR A 123 6.72 5.19 -14.90
C THR A 123 7.30 6.51 -15.39
N GLY A 124 8.58 6.72 -15.16
CA GLY A 124 9.35 7.86 -15.64
C GLY A 124 10.85 7.63 -15.40
N TRP A 125 11.67 8.62 -15.70
CA TRP A 125 13.12 8.51 -15.70
C TRP A 125 13.72 8.11 -14.33
N PHE A 126 13.02 8.33 -13.24
CA PHE A 126 13.49 7.94 -11.90
C PHE A 126 13.43 6.43 -11.64
N SER A 127 12.54 5.70 -12.32
CA SER A 127 12.45 4.25 -12.19
C SER A 127 13.70 3.51 -12.70
N GLU A 128 14.53 4.18 -13.51
CA GLU A 128 15.77 3.67 -14.07
C GLU A 128 16.99 4.54 -13.73
N PHE A 129 16.91 5.37 -12.71
CA PHE A 129 17.90 6.42 -12.41
C PHE A 129 19.36 5.93 -12.37
N GLY A 130 19.58 4.65 -12.07
CA GLY A 130 20.93 4.05 -12.07
C GLY A 130 21.49 3.71 -13.45
N ASP A 131 20.68 3.78 -14.51
CA ASP A 131 21.06 3.34 -15.88
C ASP A 131 20.63 4.35 -16.97
N LEU A 132 20.66 5.63 -16.65
CA LEU A 132 20.28 6.72 -17.58
C LEU A 132 21.19 6.80 -18.83
N SER A 133 22.36 6.18 -18.79
CA SER A 133 23.32 6.13 -19.89
C SER A 133 23.25 4.82 -20.70
N GLY A 134 22.32 3.95 -20.38
CA GLY A 134 22.12 2.69 -21.09
C GLY A 134 21.71 2.89 -22.55
N PRO A 135 21.88 1.88 -23.40
CA PRO A 135 21.54 1.98 -24.82
C PRO A 135 20.02 2.16 -25.00
N PRO A 136 19.58 2.94 -25.99
CA PRO A 136 18.15 3.08 -26.29
C PRO A 136 17.57 1.73 -26.75
N GLY A 137 16.38 1.39 -26.28
CA GLY A 137 15.72 0.18 -26.76
C GLY A 137 14.77 -0.51 -25.77
N GLY A 138 14.54 0.04 -24.62
CA GLY A 138 13.57 -0.50 -23.66
C GLY A 138 13.35 0.48 -22.53
N VAL A 139 12.43 0.14 -21.61
CA VAL A 139 12.28 0.84 -20.35
C VAL A 139 12.88 -0.05 -19.27
N PRO A 140 14.11 0.22 -18.81
CA PRO A 140 14.67 -0.48 -17.67
C PRO A 140 13.93 -0.09 -16.40
N TYR A 141 13.83 -1.03 -15.48
CA TYR A 141 13.22 -0.82 -14.17
C TYR A 141 14.18 -1.29 -13.09
N ARG A 142 14.20 -0.57 -11.98
CA ARG A 142 14.89 -1.03 -10.78
C ARG A 142 14.24 -2.31 -10.27
N SER A 143 15.04 -3.19 -9.69
CA SER A 143 14.53 -4.43 -9.05
C SER A 143 13.86 -4.16 -7.69
N ASP A 144 14.19 -3.03 -7.04
CA ASP A 144 13.62 -2.61 -5.76
C ASP A 144 12.35 -1.76 -5.92
N GLY A 145 11.82 -1.23 -4.81
CA GLY A 145 10.65 -0.35 -4.79
C GLY A 145 10.78 0.92 -5.63
N GLY A 146 12.01 1.30 -6.00
CA GLY A 146 12.28 2.43 -6.88
C GLY A 146 11.65 2.31 -8.26
N ARG A 147 11.27 1.11 -8.70
CA ARG A 147 10.53 0.88 -9.96
C ARG A 147 9.20 1.63 -10.02
N PHE A 148 8.60 1.94 -8.87
CA PHE A 148 7.37 2.73 -8.78
C PHE A 148 7.61 4.23 -8.73
N TRP A 149 8.84 4.65 -8.75
CA TRP A 149 9.21 6.06 -8.60
C TRP A 149 9.46 6.70 -9.96
N GLY A 150 8.46 7.35 -10.53
CA GLY A 150 8.51 7.86 -11.89
C GLY A 150 9.18 9.23 -12.06
N ALA A 151 9.28 10.05 -10.99
CA ALA A 151 9.76 11.43 -11.08
C ALA A 151 10.39 11.92 -9.77
N THR A 152 11.06 13.06 -9.84
CA THR A 152 11.47 13.81 -8.65
C THR A 152 10.25 14.21 -7.81
N PHE A 153 10.43 14.31 -6.51
CA PHE A 153 9.40 14.81 -5.60
C PHE A 153 10.00 15.78 -4.57
N ASP A 154 9.16 16.61 -3.97
CA ASP A 154 9.57 17.47 -2.89
C ASP A 154 9.78 16.66 -1.61
N CYS A 155 11.03 16.57 -1.15
CA CYS A 155 11.38 15.83 0.06
C CYS A 155 11.19 16.63 1.37
N SER A 156 10.70 17.87 1.32
CA SER A 156 10.48 18.71 2.52
C SER A 156 9.60 18.02 3.56
N ALA A 157 8.61 17.24 3.11
CA ALA A 157 7.73 16.49 3.99
C ALA A 157 8.46 15.38 4.77
N LEU A 158 9.53 14.80 4.22
CA LEU A 158 10.33 13.79 4.92
C LEU A 158 11.10 14.40 6.10
N TYR A 159 11.54 15.63 5.98
CA TYR A 159 12.17 16.37 7.10
C TYR A 159 11.15 16.63 8.22
N ARG A 160 9.93 17.06 7.86
CA ARG A 160 8.84 17.22 8.84
C ARG A 160 8.48 15.91 9.52
N PHE A 161 8.34 14.84 8.74
CA PHE A 161 8.07 13.50 9.27
C PHE A 161 9.14 13.05 10.26
N ASN A 162 10.42 13.19 9.91
CA ASN A 162 11.52 12.84 10.79
C ASN A 162 11.55 13.70 12.07
N ALA A 163 11.18 14.97 11.98
CA ALA A 163 11.08 15.86 13.14
C ALA A 163 9.91 15.42 14.06
N ALA A 164 8.73 15.17 13.49
CA ALA A 164 7.56 14.69 14.23
C ALA A 164 7.86 13.37 14.94
N ARG A 165 8.44 12.40 14.22
CA ARG A 165 8.81 11.10 14.79
C ARG A 165 9.79 11.22 15.95
N ARG A 166 10.82 12.06 15.83
CA ARG A 166 11.76 12.31 16.94
C ARG A 166 11.09 12.98 18.14
N ALA A 167 10.15 13.89 17.92
CA ALA A 167 9.41 14.54 18.99
C ALA A 167 8.49 13.55 19.71
N LEU A 168 7.81 12.66 18.99
CA LEU A 168 6.96 11.61 19.57
C LEU A 168 7.79 10.62 20.39
N ALA A 169 8.88 10.12 19.85
CA ALA A 169 9.80 9.23 20.55
C ALA A 169 10.36 9.89 21.83
N GLY A 170 10.75 11.17 21.75
CA GLY A 170 11.20 11.94 22.91
C GLY A 170 10.13 12.15 23.98
N ALA A 171 8.85 12.04 23.61
CA ALA A 171 7.70 12.10 24.53
C ALA A 171 7.22 10.70 25.00
N GLY A 172 7.86 9.63 24.56
CA GLY A 172 7.45 8.25 24.87
C GLY A 172 6.14 7.83 24.17
N LEU A 173 5.90 8.37 22.98
CA LEU A 173 4.69 8.14 22.18
C LEU A 173 5.00 7.46 20.84
N ASP A 174 6.03 6.66 20.77
CA ASP A 174 6.48 5.92 19.58
C ASP A 174 5.97 4.46 19.51
#